data_67b1319b2bbb5a1d6e2ddf54651b9698
#
_entry.id   67b1319b2bbb5a1d6e2ddf54651b9698
#
_cell.length_a   1.000
_cell.length_b   1.000
_cell.length_c   1.000
_cell.angle_alpha   90.00
_cell.angle_beta   90.00
_cell.angle_gamma   90.00
#
_symmetry.space_group_name_H-M   'P 1'
#
loop_
_entity.id
_entity.type
_entity.pdbx_description
1 polymer ?
#
loop_
_entity_poly.entity_id
_entity_poly.type
_entity_poly.pdbx_seq_one_letter_code
_entity_poly.pdbx_strand_id
1 'polypeptide(L)'
;MIREARSSRGWSQQRLADELGTVQSAVHRIENGQQNLSLSMIGRLAEALEMPLIQTVTEGTVNFEIEGGAKLSGEIDVRTSKNAAMAILCASLLNHGRTVLRGIARIEEVDRISEVLTSIGVTLTWIGDNDLEIRRPAVLTPDTIDSRAAKRTRSILMLLGPLMHEFDEFLLPFSGGCDLGARTVHPHMAALSRMGLTVEATEGNYHAAVNSSIDDKRSVTLIERGDTVTENAIMAAARTPGVTTLRNASGNYMVQDLCFYLQELGVQIEGIGTTTLTITGVERIEADVEYSISEDPIEAMSLLTAGIVTRSEITVRRCPIEFLEVEFAVLDEMGQELRLTEEYRSHNGQTRLVDVTVVPSDLVAPLDKIHPMPFPGLNIDNLPFFAVICATATGQSVIYDWVYDNRSIHLKKLSELGANIQLMDAHRLLIIGPTKWRGRRIESPPALRPAVCLLLAALAARGTTMLMDVYVINRGYEDLPQRLNKLGAKIDTFWGEPAEED
;
A
#
# COMPACT_ATOMS: atom_id res chain seq x y z
N MET A 1 -13.74 -5.57 27.01
CA MET A 1 -13.63 -4.09 27.14
C MET A 1 -14.62 -3.37 26.22
N ILE A 2 -14.42 -3.28 24.87
CA ILE A 2 -15.34 -2.54 23.97
C ILE A 2 -16.78 -3.06 24.06
N ARG A 3 -16.98 -4.38 24.00
CA ARG A 3 -18.30 -5.01 24.16
C ARG A 3 -18.96 -4.67 25.50
N GLU A 4 -18.22 -4.70 26.57
CA GLU A 4 -18.70 -4.37 27.92
C GLU A 4 -19.12 -2.90 28.02
N ALA A 5 -18.29 -1.99 27.50
CA ALA A 5 -18.58 -0.57 27.44
C ALA A 5 -19.82 -0.25 26.63
N ARG A 6 -19.97 -0.86 25.46
CA ARG A 6 -21.17 -0.73 24.64
C ARG A 6 -22.39 -1.26 25.39
N SER A 7 -22.27 -2.45 26.01
CA SER A 7 -23.37 -3.11 26.71
C SER A 7 -23.79 -2.35 27.97
N SER A 8 -22.84 -1.77 28.72
CA SER A 8 -23.14 -0.94 29.90
C SER A 8 -23.94 0.32 29.55
N ARG A 9 -23.83 0.80 28.30
CA ARG A 9 -24.64 1.91 27.77
C ARG A 9 -25.97 1.46 27.18
N GLY A 10 -26.26 0.18 27.17
CA GLY A 10 -27.46 -0.39 26.56
C GLY A 10 -27.49 -0.26 25.03
N TRP A 11 -26.33 -0.09 24.37
CA TRP A 11 -26.24 0.08 22.92
C TRP A 11 -26.21 -1.28 22.21
N SER A 12 -26.89 -1.37 21.05
CA SER A 12 -26.72 -2.47 20.12
C SER A 12 -25.40 -2.31 19.35
N GLN A 13 -24.88 -3.37 18.76
CA GLN A 13 -23.73 -3.30 17.84
C GLN A 13 -24.02 -2.38 16.62
N GLN A 14 -25.29 -2.37 16.16
CA GLN A 14 -25.71 -1.49 15.09
C GLN A 14 -25.60 -0.01 15.51
N ARG A 15 -26.04 0.35 16.71
CA ARG A 15 -25.94 1.73 17.19
C ARG A 15 -24.48 2.20 17.32
N LEU A 16 -23.59 1.34 17.81
CA LEU A 16 -22.15 1.66 17.86
C LEU A 16 -21.57 1.79 16.44
N ALA A 17 -22.02 0.97 15.50
CA ALA A 17 -21.60 1.06 14.10
C ALA A 17 -22.04 2.40 13.48
N ASP A 18 -23.27 2.84 13.73
CA ASP A 18 -23.80 4.12 13.25
C ASP A 18 -23.00 5.31 13.82
N GLU A 19 -22.65 5.29 15.10
CA GLU A 19 -21.81 6.33 15.74
C GLU A 19 -20.38 6.34 15.20
N LEU A 20 -19.87 5.18 14.82
CA LEU A 20 -18.52 5.04 14.24
C LEU A 20 -18.52 5.24 12.71
N GLY A 21 -19.67 5.47 12.06
CA GLY A 21 -19.79 5.54 10.60
C GLY A 21 -19.29 4.25 9.91
N THR A 22 -19.60 3.09 10.48
CA THR A 22 -19.20 1.78 9.99
C THR A 22 -20.39 0.81 9.98
N VAL A 23 -20.16 -0.48 9.71
CA VAL A 23 -21.21 -1.50 9.67
C VAL A 23 -21.18 -2.39 10.93
N GLN A 24 -22.32 -2.96 11.29
CA GLN A 24 -22.47 -3.81 12.47
C GLN A 24 -21.50 -5.01 12.48
N SER A 25 -21.20 -5.59 11.32
CA SER A 25 -20.24 -6.69 11.20
C SER A 25 -18.80 -6.27 11.53
N ALA A 26 -18.42 -5.02 11.25
CA ALA A 26 -17.13 -4.47 11.67
C ALA A 26 -17.06 -4.34 13.20
N VAL A 27 -18.10 -3.81 13.84
CA VAL A 27 -18.19 -3.75 15.31
C VAL A 27 -18.11 -5.16 15.92
N HIS A 28 -18.77 -6.15 15.32
CA HIS A 28 -18.69 -7.54 15.77
C HIS A 28 -17.25 -8.07 15.74
N ARG A 29 -16.50 -7.83 14.65
CA ARG A 29 -15.09 -8.23 14.55
C ARG A 29 -14.20 -7.51 15.55
N ILE A 30 -14.41 -6.21 15.74
CA ILE A 30 -13.71 -5.38 16.74
C ILE A 30 -13.91 -5.98 18.15
N GLU A 31 -15.15 -6.26 18.51
CA GLU A 31 -15.49 -6.82 19.83
C GLU A 31 -14.95 -8.24 20.08
N ASN A 32 -14.67 -8.98 19.03
CA ASN A 32 -14.10 -10.33 19.09
C ASN A 32 -12.57 -10.35 18.88
N GLY A 33 -11.92 -9.17 18.78
CA GLY A 33 -10.48 -9.09 18.53
C GLY A 33 -10.06 -9.60 17.15
N GLN A 34 -11.01 -9.65 16.20
CA GLN A 34 -10.81 -10.17 14.84
C GLN A 34 -10.49 -9.07 13.83
N GLN A 35 -10.24 -7.86 14.30
CA GLN A 35 -9.90 -6.71 13.47
C GLN A 35 -8.85 -5.85 14.17
N ASN A 36 -7.76 -5.55 13.47
CA ASN A 36 -6.80 -4.55 13.92
C ASN A 36 -7.45 -3.16 13.86
N LEU A 37 -7.32 -2.42 14.96
CA LEU A 37 -7.88 -1.08 15.06
C LEU A 37 -6.79 -0.06 14.72
N SER A 38 -7.07 0.85 13.80
CA SER A 38 -6.26 2.04 13.65
C SER A 38 -6.36 2.92 14.92
N LEU A 39 -5.33 3.72 15.19
CA LEU A 39 -5.38 4.68 16.30
C LEU A 39 -6.56 5.66 16.16
N SER A 40 -6.91 6.02 14.95
CA SER A 40 -8.08 6.83 14.62
C SER A 40 -9.37 6.11 15.01
N MET A 41 -9.53 4.83 14.67
CA MET A 41 -10.69 4.04 15.07
C MET A 41 -10.76 3.86 16.60
N ILE A 42 -9.62 3.68 17.25
CA ILE A 42 -9.54 3.62 18.72
C ILE A 42 -9.96 4.96 19.35
N GLY A 43 -9.51 6.08 18.78
CA GLY A 43 -9.93 7.43 19.20
C GLY A 43 -11.43 7.60 19.08
N ARG A 44 -12.02 7.23 17.94
CA ARG A 44 -13.48 7.29 17.70
C ARG A 44 -14.25 6.36 18.63
N LEU A 45 -13.74 5.17 18.90
CA LEU A 45 -14.31 4.25 19.89
C LEU A 45 -14.27 4.85 21.30
N ALA A 46 -13.14 5.47 21.67
CA ALA A 46 -12.99 6.14 22.96
C ALA A 46 -13.98 7.30 23.12
N GLU A 47 -14.14 8.10 22.07
CA GLU A 47 -15.07 9.23 22.03
C GLU A 47 -16.53 8.74 22.07
N ALA A 48 -16.92 7.83 21.19
CA ALA A 48 -18.28 7.30 21.12
C ALA A 48 -18.70 6.57 22.41
N LEU A 49 -17.76 5.85 23.02
CA LEU A 49 -18.01 5.13 24.26
C LEU A 49 -17.64 5.93 25.53
N GLU A 50 -17.22 7.20 25.39
CA GLU A 50 -16.72 8.07 26.50
C GLU A 50 -15.82 7.30 27.47
N MET A 51 -14.91 6.49 26.92
CA MET A 51 -14.01 5.68 27.70
C MET A 51 -12.58 6.20 27.56
N PRO A 52 -11.78 6.18 28.62
CA PRO A 52 -10.36 6.46 28.53
C PRO A 52 -9.61 5.26 27.89
N LEU A 53 -10.06 4.80 26.71
CA LEU A 53 -9.36 3.76 25.95
C LEU A 53 -7.94 4.19 25.57
N ILE A 54 -7.68 5.48 25.55
CA ILE A 54 -6.36 6.05 25.22
C ILE A 54 -5.31 5.72 26.28
N GLN A 55 -5.67 5.57 27.54
CA GLN A 55 -4.69 5.22 28.57
C GLN A 55 -4.14 3.79 28.44
N THR A 56 -4.93 2.87 27.90
CA THR A 56 -4.49 1.48 27.67
C THR A 56 -3.76 1.29 26.34
N VAL A 57 -3.88 2.22 25.38
CA VAL A 57 -3.27 2.12 24.05
C VAL A 57 -1.95 2.93 23.95
N THR A 58 -1.77 3.94 24.78
CA THR A 58 -0.51 4.69 24.87
C THR A 58 0.59 3.95 25.66
N GLU A 59 0.26 2.89 26.37
CA GLU A 59 1.21 2.09 27.15
C GLU A 59 1.69 0.81 26.46
N GLY A 60 1.22 0.49 25.24
CA GLY A 60 1.63 -0.74 24.55
C GLY A 60 1.79 -0.59 23.04
N THR A 61 2.96 -0.93 22.54
CA THR A 61 3.18 -1.19 21.10
C THR A 61 2.51 -2.48 20.69
N VAL A 62 2.05 -2.56 19.43
CA VAL A 62 1.53 -3.82 18.82
C VAL A 62 2.71 -4.69 18.46
N ASN A 63 2.70 -5.94 18.89
CA ASN A 63 3.79 -6.88 18.72
C ASN A 63 3.27 -8.22 18.18
N PHE A 64 4.14 -8.98 17.53
CA PHE A 64 3.86 -10.35 17.10
C PHE A 64 4.74 -11.34 17.84
N GLU A 65 4.13 -12.40 18.37
CA GLU A 65 4.81 -13.62 18.77
C GLU A 65 4.63 -14.65 17.66
N ILE A 66 5.74 -15.13 17.11
CA ILE A 66 5.75 -16.00 15.93
C ILE A 66 6.48 -17.30 16.29
N GLU A 67 5.73 -18.41 16.40
CA GLU A 67 6.32 -19.74 16.51
C GLU A 67 6.71 -20.21 15.09
N GLY A 68 7.99 -20.13 14.77
CA GLY A 68 8.51 -20.43 13.45
C GLY A 68 8.68 -21.93 13.17
N GLY A 69 8.95 -22.26 11.90
CA GLY A 69 9.19 -23.63 11.43
C GLY A 69 7.94 -24.44 11.09
N ALA A 70 6.74 -23.85 11.23
CA ALA A 70 5.51 -24.47 10.75
C ALA A 70 5.51 -24.61 9.24
N LYS A 71 4.97 -25.72 8.72
CA LYS A 71 4.70 -25.87 7.29
C LYS A 71 3.36 -25.23 6.97
N LEU A 72 3.38 -24.34 5.99
CA LEU A 72 2.16 -23.72 5.47
C LEU A 72 1.52 -24.64 4.43
N SER A 73 0.20 -24.55 4.28
CA SER A 73 -0.56 -25.31 3.28
C SER A 73 -1.89 -24.62 2.97
N GLY A 74 -2.45 -24.93 1.80
CA GLY A 74 -3.74 -24.38 1.39
C GLY A 74 -3.61 -23.21 0.43
N GLU A 75 -4.68 -22.42 0.35
CA GLU A 75 -4.83 -21.34 -0.62
C GLU A 75 -5.05 -19.99 0.10
N ILE A 76 -4.57 -18.93 -0.51
CA ILE A 76 -4.75 -17.56 -0.03
C ILE A 76 -4.95 -16.59 -1.19
N ASP A 77 -5.95 -15.73 -1.10
CA ASP A 77 -6.24 -14.73 -2.11
C ASP A 77 -5.38 -13.48 -1.89
N VAL A 78 -4.86 -12.93 -2.99
CA VAL A 78 -4.26 -11.60 -3.00
C VAL A 78 -5.36 -10.55 -2.80
N ARG A 79 -5.12 -9.59 -1.93
CA ARG A 79 -5.99 -8.44 -1.72
C ARG A 79 -5.77 -7.37 -2.79
N THR A 80 -6.70 -6.42 -2.85
CA THR A 80 -6.60 -5.28 -3.74
C THR A 80 -5.45 -4.35 -3.37
N SER A 81 -4.93 -3.65 -4.37
CA SER A 81 -3.77 -2.80 -4.25
C SER A 81 -4.02 -1.58 -3.38
N LYS A 82 -3.23 -1.45 -2.31
CA LYS A 82 -3.15 -0.26 -1.49
C LYS A 82 -2.80 0.98 -2.32
N ASN A 83 -1.78 0.88 -3.15
CA ASN A 83 -1.26 2.04 -3.88
C ASN A 83 -2.26 2.52 -4.93
N ALA A 84 -2.93 1.62 -5.66
CA ALA A 84 -4.00 1.97 -6.58
C ALA A 84 -5.20 2.60 -5.84
N ALA A 85 -5.56 2.06 -4.67
CA ALA A 85 -6.63 2.63 -3.86
C ALA A 85 -6.36 4.09 -3.49
N MET A 86 -5.10 4.45 -3.12
CA MET A 86 -4.74 5.82 -2.78
C MET A 86 -4.95 6.78 -3.96
N ALA A 87 -4.51 6.40 -5.15
CA ALA A 87 -4.66 7.22 -6.36
C ALA A 87 -6.14 7.39 -6.73
N ILE A 88 -6.91 6.30 -6.71
CA ILE A 88 -8.32 6.31 -7.09
C ILE A 88 -9.18 7.08 -6.08
N LEU A 89 -8.88 6.99 -4.77
CA LEU A 89 -9.52 7.82 -3.75
C LEU A 89 -9.30 9.32 -4.00
N CYS A 90 -8.09 9.72 -4.35
CA CYS A 90 -7.82 11.11 -4.73
C CYS A 90 -8.55 11.49 -6.04
N ALA A 91 -8.53 10.61 -7.04
CA ALA A 91 -9.18 10.82 -8.32
C ALA A 91 -10.72 10.89 -8.23
N SER A 92 -11.32 10.27 -7.19
CA SER A 92 -12.77 10.34 -6.96
C SER A 92 -13.29 11.77 -6.79
N LEU A 93 -12.42 12.72 -6.40
CA LEU A 93 -12.75 14.15 -6.34
C LEU A 93 -13.05 14.77 -7.71
N LEU A 94 -12.59 14.16 -8.81
CA LEU A 94 -12.89 14.63 -10.15
C LEU A 94 -14.33 14.35 -10.56
N ASN A 95 -14.98 13.35 -9.93
CA ASN A 95 -16.35 12.93 -10.23
C ASN A 95 -17.37 13.64 -9.34
N HIS A 96 -18.27 14.40 -9.93
CA HIS A 96 -19.40 15.04 -9.25
C HIS A 96 -20.57 14.08 -8.97
N GLY A 97 -20.57 12.91 -9.61
CA GLY A 97 -21.54 11.84 -9.39
C GLY A 97 -21.18 10.95 -8.21
N ARG A 98 -21.73 9.75 -8.22
CA ARG A 98 -21.48 8.71 -7.21
C ARG A 98 -20.36 7.79 -7.67
N THR A 99 -19.42 7.51 -6.77
CA THR A 99 -18.41 6.46 -6.97
C THR A 99 -18.56 5.38 -5.92
N VAL A 100 -18.57 4.11 -6.31
CA VAL A 100 -18.42 2.96 -5.41
C VAL A 100 -17.15 2.23 -5.78
N LEU A 101 -16.21 2.17 -4.85
CA LEU A 101 -15.00 1.39 -5.00
C LEU A 101 -15.17 0.03 -4.30
N ARG A 102 -14.98 -1.04 -5.07
CA ARG A 102 -15.12 -2.42 -4.61
C ARG A 102 -13.78 -2.98 -4.14
N GLY A 103 -13.83 -3.68 -3.02
CA GLY A 103 -12.69 -4.44 -2.51
C GLY A 103 -11.59 -3.58 -1.86
N ILE A 104 -11.86 -2.38 -1.38
CA ILE A 104 -10.85 -1.56 -0.69
C ILE A 104 -10.38 -2.26 0.59
N ALA A 105 -9.06 -2.41 0.74
CA ALA A 105 -8.46 -2.95 1.95
C ALA A 105 -8.69 -2.03 3.17
N ARG A 106 -9.03 -2.63 4.32
CA ARG A 106 -9.18 -1.93 5.61
C ARG A 106 -7.83 -1.75 6.28
N ILE A 107 -7.09 -0.77 5.82
CA ILE A 107 -5.75 -0.45 6.29
C ILE A 107 -5.65 1.02 6.68
N GLU A 108 -4.68 1.33 7.52
CA GLU A 108 -4.52 2.68 8.07
C GLU A 108 -4.26 3.76 7.00
N GLU A 109 -3.56 3.46 5.92
CA GLU A 109 -3.35 4.43 4.83
C GLU A 109 -4.68 4.85 4.18
N VAL A 110 -5.63 3.92 4.02
CA VAL A 110 -6.99 4.21 3.52
C VAL A 110 -7.76 5.05 4.54
N ASP A 111 -7.65 4.74 5.84
CA ASP A 111 -8.32 5.53 6.88
C ASP A 111 -7.82 6.98 6.88
N ARG A 112 -6.51 7.20 6.77
CA ARG A 112 -5.91 8.54 6.76
C ARG A 112 -6.33 9.39 5.58
N ILE A 113 -6.32 8.84 4.37
CA ILE A 113 -6.80 9.60 3.20
C ILE A 113 -8.31 9.83 3.28
N SER A 114 -9.07 8.89 3.85
CA SER A 114 -10.50 9.04 4.11
C SER A 114 -10.79 10.16 5.11
N GLU A 115 -9.99 10.30 6.17
CA GLU A 115 -10.06 11.42 7.11
C GLU A 115 -9.81 12.76 6.40
N VAL A 116 -8.79 12.82 5.54
CA VAL A 116 -8.50 14.02 4.73
C VAL A 116 -9.67 14.36 3.82
N LEU A 117 -10.19 13.39 3.06
CA LEU A 117 -11.33 13.61 2.15
C LEU A 117 -12.59 14.03 2.90
N THR A 118 -12.86 13.43 4.05
CA THR A 118 -14.00 13.81 4.90
C THR A 118 -13.86 15.23 5.43
N SER A 119 -12.66 15.66 5.80
CA SER A 119 -12.39 17.00 6.33
C SER A 119 -12.66 18.11 5.30
N ILE A 120 -12.59 17.82 4.01
CA ILE A 120 -12.94 18.76 2.93
C ILE A 120 -14.38 18.61 2.43
N GLY A 121 -15.21 17.85 3.14
CA GLY A 121 -16.65 17.74 2.91
C GLY A 121 -17.09 16.49 2.12
N VAL A 122 -16.21 15.57 1.76
CA VAL A 122 -16.58 14.33 1.07
C VAL A 122 -17.29 13.37 2.02
N THR A 123 -18.41 12.82 1.58
CA THR A 123 -19.10 11.76 2.33
C THR A 123 -18.60 10.41 1.90
N LEU A 124 -18.09 9.64 2.86
CA LEU A 124 -17.58 8.30 2.68
C LEU A 124 -18.44 7.32 3.47
N THR A 125 -19.05 6.36 2.80
CA THR A 125 -19.93 5.37 3.42
C THR A 125 -19.47 3.97 3.07
N TRP A 126 -19.08 3.20 4.08
CA TRP A 126 -18.71 1.80 3.89
C TRP A 126 -19.94 0.92 3.64
N ILE A 127 -19.92 0.15 2.56
CA ILE A 127 -20.94 -0.82 2.19
C ILE A 127 -20.38 -2.22 2.44
N GLY A 128 -20.94 -2.95 3.41
CA GLY A 128 -20.38 -4.26 3.78
C GLY A 128 -18.96 -4.14 4.34
N ASP A 129 -18.11 -5.10 3.99
CA ASP A 129 -16.77 -5.21 4.60
C ASP A 129 -15.72 -4.36 3.91
N ASN A 130 -15.68 -4.36 2.58
CA ASN A 130 -14.58 -3.80 1.80
C ASN A 130 -15.01 -2.90 0.62
N ASP A 131 -16.28 -2.47 0.57
CA ASP A 131 -16.75 -1.55 -0.46
C ASP A 131 -16.97 -0.16 0.13
N LEU A 132 -16.62 0.88 -0.62
CA LEU A 132 -16.70 2.27 -0.18
C LEU A 132 -17.47 3.12 -1.19
N GLU A 133 -18.60 3.66 -0.76
CA GLU A 133 -19.31 4.70 -1.51
C GLU A 133 -18.72 6.06 -1.20
N ILE A 134 -18.48 6.85 -2.24
CA ILE A 134 -17.89 8.17 -2.20
C ILE A 134 -18.84 9.15 -2.87
N ARG A 135 -19.19 10.21 -2.16
CA ARG A 135 -19.98 11.33 -2.68
C ARG A 135 -19.30 12.65 -2.29
N ARG A 136 -18.82 13.37 -3.28
CA ARG A 136 -18.29 14.70 -3.01
C ARG A 136 -19.43 15.72 -2.90
N PRO A 137 -19.28 16.78 -2.10
CA PRO A 137 -20.23 17.90 -2.10
C PRO A 137 -20.12 18.71 -3.39
N ALA A 138 -21.10 19.57 -3.64
CA ALA A 138 -21.04 20.50 -4.78
C ALA A 138 -19.83 21.45 -4.68
N VAL A 139 -19.46 21.85 -3.47
CA VAL A 139 -18.30 22.71 -3.16
C VAL A 139 -17.46 22.04 -2.08
N LEU A 140 -16.17 21.86 -2.37
CA LEU A 140 -15.18 21.36 -1.40
C LEU A 140 -14.70 22.52 -0.49
N THR A 141 -14.17 22.17 0.69
CA THR A 141 -13.67 23.15 1.68
C THR A 141 -12.20 22.87 2.01
N PRO A 142 -11.23 23.26 1.15
CA PRO A 142 -9.81 22.90 1.33
C PRO A 142 -9.20 23.52 2.58
N ASP A 143 -9.71 24.63 3.09
CA ASP A 143 -9.23 25.28 4.32
C ASP A 143 -9.46 24.45 5.59
N THR A 144 -10.31 23.42 5.49
CA THR A 144 -10.62 22.50 6.60
C THR A 144 -9.81 21.21 6.58
N ILE A 145 -8.81 21.08 5.71
CA ILE A 145 -7.98 19.88 5.60
C ILE A 145 -7.41 19.50 6.98
N ASP A 146 -7.65 18.25 7.39
CA ASP A 146 -7.06 17.74 8.63
C ASP A 146 -5.53 17.61 8.49
N SER A 147 -4.83 18.60 9.06
CA SER A 147 -3.37 18.68 9.03
C SER A 147 -2.68 17.51 9.76
N ARG A 148 -3.35 16.83 10.71
CA ARG A 148 -2.77 15.67 11.41
C ARG A 148 -2.82 14.45 10.50
N ALA A 149 -3.96 14.18 9.85
CA ALA A 149 -4.11 13.12 8.89
C ALA A 149 -3.19 13.35 7.67
N ALA A 150 -3.15 14.57 7.13
CA ALA A 150 -2.29 14.96 6.02
C ALA A 150 -0.80 14.71 6.28
N LYS A 151 -0.30 15.09 7.46
CA LYS A 151 1.11 14.87 7.85
C LYS A 151 1.49 13.40 8.04
N ARG A 152 0.53 12.49 8.08
CA ARG A 152 0.76 11.06 8.27
C ARG A 152 0.70 10.26 6.98
N THR A 153 0.34 10.87 5.84
CA THR A 153 0.33 10.24 4.53
C THR A 153 1.01 11.08 3.48
N ARG A 154 1.82 10.45 2.62
CA ARG A 154 2.42 11.12 1.47
C ARG A 154 1.42 11.32 0.33
N SER A 155 0.37 10.53 0.31
CA SER A 155 -0.68 10.58 -0.73
C SER A 155 -1.42 11.91 -0.80
N ILE A 156 -1.28 12.77 0.22
CA ILE A 156 -1.84 14.13 0.22
C ILE A 156 -1.40 14.94 -1.02
N LEU A 157 -0.18 14.71 -1.52
CA LEU A 157 0.32 15.39 -2.72
C LEU A 157 -0.49 15.07 -3.98
N MET A 158 -1.15 13.92 -4.03
CA MET A 158 -2.00 13.54 -5.17
C MET A 158 -3.30 14.34 -5.24
N LEU A 159 -3.65 15.11 -4.20
CA LEU A 159 -4.78 16.05 -4.24
C LEU A 159 -4.49 17.28 -5.08
N LEU A 160 -3.22 17.60 -5.39
CA LEU A 160 -2.87 18.76 -6.23
C LEU A 160 -3.56 18.69 -7.60
N GLY A 161 -3.53 17.51 -8.26
CA GLY A 161 -4.15 17.31 -9.57
C GLY A 161 -5.68 17.53 -9.56
N PRO A 162 -6.45 16.87 -8.68
CA PRO A 162 -7.89 17.11 -8.59
C PRO A 162 -8.29 18.50 -8.14
N LEU A 163 -7.63 19.07 -7.12
CA LEU A 163 -8.03 20.35 -6.53
C LEU A 163 -7.77 21.55 -7.46
N MET A 164 -6.82 21.47 -8.38
CA MET A 164 -6.57 22.55 -9.35
C MET A 164 -7.77 22.86 -10.27
N HIS A 165 -8.73 21.93 -10.35
CA HIS A 165 -9.95 22.12 -11.14
C HIS A 165 -11.11 22.73 -10.35
N GLU A 166 -10.92 22.91 -9.05
CA GLU A 166 -11.97 23.38 -8.13
C GLU A 166 -11.64 24.77 -7.56
N PHE A 167 -10.36 25.15 -7.52
CA PHE A 167 -9.89 26.38 -6.88
C PHE A 167 -8.82 27.05 -7.71
N ASP A 168 -8.89 28.37 -7.79
CA ASP A 168 -7.83 29.20 -8.40
C ASP A 168 -6.57 29.22 -7.51
N GLU A 169 -6.77 29.09 -6.19
CA GLU A 169 -5.72 29.11 -5.18
C GLU A 169 -6.13 28.27 -3.97
N PHE A 170 -5.21 27.47 -3.43
CA PHE A 170 -5.45 26.67 -2.22
C PHE A 170 -4.16 26.30 -1.47
N LEU A 171 -4.31 25.95 -0.20
CA LEU A 171 -3.23 25.47 0.66
C LEU A 171 -3.35 23.96 0.88
N LEU A 172 -2.22 23.25 0.80
CA LEU A 172 -2.12 21.83 1.11
C LEU A 172 -1.06 21.63 2.21
N PRO A 173 -1.38 20.99 3.34
CA PRO A 173 -0.40 20.74 4.38
C PRO A 173 0.79 19.93 3.87
N PHE A 174 1.98 20.13 4.44
CA PHE A 174 3.15 19.32 4.09
C PHE A 174 2.87 17.84 4.28
N SER A 175 3.29 17.05 3.30
CA SER A 175 3.19 15.60 3.35
C SER A 175 4.13 15.02 4.39
N GLY A 176 3.64 14.03 5.13
CA GLY A 176 4.45 13.15 5.95
C GLY A 176 4.76 11.83 5.21
N GLY A 177 5.07 10.78 5.92
CA GLY A 177 5.20 9.45 5.36
C GLY A 177 6.36 8.63 5.88
N CYS A 178 6.80 7.63 5.10
CA CYS A 178 7.78 6.62 5.50
C CYS A 178 9.20 7.20 5.56
N ASP A 179 9.98 6.78 6.55
CA ASP A 179 11.38 7.20 6.80
C ASP A 179 12.36 6.40 5.91
N LEU A 180 12.23 6.56 4.59
CA LEU A 180 13.09 5.91 3.58
C LEU A 180 14.05 6.91 2.87
N GLY A 181 14.38 8.02 3.53
CA GLY A 181 15.23 9.08 2.96
C GLY A 181 14.45 10.30 2.45
N ALA A 182 15.19 11.34 2.08
CA ALA A 182 14.63 12.60 1.62
C ALA A 182 14.02 12.45 0.22
N ARG A 183 12.68 12.41 0.14
CA ARG A 183 11.97 12.43 -1.14
C ARG A 183 11.53 13.83 -1.46
N THR A 184 12.10 14.41 -2.51
CA THR A 184 11.68 15.73 -2.99
C THR A 184 10.26 15.69 -3.58
N VAL A 185 9.54 16.80 -3.44
CA VAL A 185 8.23 17.02 -4.09
C VAL A 185 8.39 17.72 -5.46
N HIS A 186 9.62 18.09 -5.80
CA HIS A 186 9.95 18.80 -7.03
C HIS A 186 9.41 18.14 -8.31
N PRO A 187 9.46 16.80 -8.50
CA PRO A 187 8.90 16.18 -9.70
C PRO A 187 7.41 16.46 -9.89
N HIS A 188 6.61 16.48 -8.82
CA HIS A 188 5.19 16.85 -8.88
C HIS A 188 5.02 18.32 -9.30
N MET A 189 5.78 19.23 -8.68
CA MET A 189 5.73 20.66 -9.00
C MET A 189 6.13 20.92 -10.43
N ALA A 190 7.19 20.29 -10.93
CA ALA A 190 7.67 20.42 -12.30
C ALA A 190 6.64 19.90 -13.33
N ALA A 191 5.97 18.79 -13.05
CA ALA A 191 4.93 18.26 -13.94
C ALA A 191 3.70 19.17 -13.97
N LEU A 192 3.19 19.55 -12.81
CA LEU A 192 1.97 20.35 -12.68
C LEU A 192 2.14 21.79 -13.14
N SER A 193 3.35 22.37 -13.04
CA SER A 193 3.63 23.72 -13.57
C SER A 193 3.43 23.81 -15.07
N ARG A 194 3.71 22.72 -15.81
CA ARG A 194 3.45 22.61 -17.24
C ARG A 194 1.96 22.46 -17.57
N MET A 195 1.15 22.20 -16.55
CA MET A 195 -0.30 22.05 -16.64
C MET A 195 -1.04 23.24 -16.02
N GLY A 196 -0.32 24.31 -15.69
CA GLY A 196 -0.89 25.55 -15.19
C GLY A 196 -1.04 25.64 -13.67
N LEU A 197 -0.47 24.71 -12.89
CA LEU A 197 -0.48 24.79 -11.42
C LEU A 197 0.92 25.14 -10.90
N THR A 198 1.10 26.34 -10.35
CA THR A 198 2.31 26.72 -9.63
C THR A 198 2.18 26.32 -8.17
N VAL A 199 3.18 25.65 -7.62
CA VAL A 199 3.19 25.21 -6.22
C VAL A 199 4.45 25.71 -5.53
N GLU A 200 4.29 26.45 -4.45
CA GLU A 200 5.38 27.01 -3.64
C GLU A 200 5.31 26.48 -2.21
N ALA A 201 6.47 26.17 -1.64
CA ALA A 201 6.54 25.79 -0.22
C ALA A 201 6.49 27.04 0.65
N THR A 202 5.56 27.12 1.57
CA THR A 202 5.41 28.15 2.59
C THR A 202 5.56 27.56 3.98
N GLU A 203 5.40 28.36 5.05
CA GLU A 203 5.49 27.83 6.42
C GLU A 203 4.41 26.74 6.69
N GLY A 204 4.84 25.47 6.67
CA GLY A 204 3.99 24.30 7.01
C GLY A 204 3.05 23.82 5.92
N ASN A 205 2.97 24.50 4.75
CA ASN A 205 2.05 24.17 3.68
C ASN A 205 2.70 24.31 2.29
N TYR A 206 2.09 23.67 1.29
CA TYR A 206 2.26 23.99 -0.13
C TYR A 206 1.17 24.97 -0.53
N HIS A 207 1.55 26.11 -1.06
CA HIS A 207 0.67 27.09 -1.65
C HIS A 207 0.57 26.80 -3.15
N ALA A 208 -0.63 26.49 -3.63
CA ALA A 208 -0.92 26.14 -5.01
C ALA A 208 -1.76 27.23 -5.66
N ALA A 209 -1.35 27.72 -6.83
CA ALA A 209 -2.05 28.73 -7.60
C ALA A 209 -2.21 28.30 -9.07
N VAL A 210 -3.42 28.42 -9.61
CA VAL A 210 -3.77 28.01 -10.96
C VAL A 210 -3.61 29.20 -11.92
N ASN A 211 -2.86 28.99 -13.01
CA ASN A 211 -2.70 29.96 -14.09
C ASN A 211 -3.66 29.63 -15.23
N SER A 212 -4.50 30.57 -15.63
CA SER A 212 -5.61 30.36 -16.56
C SER A 212 -5.23 30.25 -18.05
N SER A 213 -3.97 30.39 -18.44
CA SER A 213 -3.54 30.31 -19.83
C SER A 213 -2.84 28.98 -20.13
N ILE A 214 -3.60 27.99 -20.59
CA ILE A 214 -3.08 26.67 -20.97
C ILE A 214 -3.44 26.39 -22.42
N ASP A 215 -2.48 25.89 -23.21
CA ASP A 215 -2.69 25.50 -24.60
C ASP A 215 -3.60 24.29 -24.74
N ASP A 216 -4.46 24.22 -25.78
CA ASP A 216 -5.35 23.07 -26.03
C ASP A 216 -4.60 21.77 -26.33
N LYS A 217 -3.36 21.88 -26.85
CA LYS A 217 -2.46 20.76 -27.09
C LYS A 217 -1.18 20.94 -26.30
N ARG A 218 -0.94 20.06 -25.38
CA ARG A 218 0.25 20.16 -24.52
C ARG A 218 1.02 18.84 -24.46
N SER A 219 2.33 18.95 -24.39
CA SER A 219 3.23 17.84 -24.15
C SER A 219 4.01 18.10 -22.88
N VAL A 220 3.88 17.21 -21.90
CA VAL A 220 4.54 17.29 -20.61
C VAL A 220 5.49 16.11 -20.49
N THR A 221 6.80 16.40 -20.41
CA THR A 221 7.80 15.37 -20.11
C THR A 221 8.06 15.36 -18.60
N LEU A 222 7.76 14.22 -17.95
CA LEU A 222 8.05 14.02 -16.54
C LEU A 222 9.56 13.87 -16.35
N ILE A 223 10.12 14.62 -15.41
CA ILE A 223 11.57 14.57 -15.12
C ILE A 223 11.94 13.31 -14.34
N GLU A 224 10.96 12.69 -13.69
CA GLU A 224 11.07 11.42 -12.97
C GLU A 224 9.95 10.49 -13.43
N ARG A 225 10.28 9.21 -13.69
CA ARG A 225 9.29 8.16 -13.99
C ARG A 225 8.74 7.61 -12.67
N GLY A 226 8.19 8.50 -11.84
CA GLY A 226 7.57 8.15 -10.57
C GLY A 226 6.09 7.82 -10.74
N ASP A 227 5.59 6.86 -9.97
CA ASP A 227 4.18 6.45 -10.02
C ASP A 227 3.27 7.61 -9.61
N THR A 228 3.45 8.16 -8.41
CA THR A 228 2.60 9.23 -7.86
C THR A 228 2.68 10.54 -8.66
N VAL A 229 3.84 10.85 -9.27
CA VAL A 229 3.99 12.00 -10.17
C VAL A 229 3.16 11.80 -11.42
N THR A 230 3.21 10.59 -11.99
CA THR A 230 2.43 10.22 -13.18
C THR A 230 0.93 10.27 -12.87
N GLU A 231 0.49 9.70 -11.74
CA GLU A 231 -0.89 9.71 -11.29
C GLU A 231 -1.43 11.14 -11.11
N ASN A 232 -0.65 12.00 -10.48
CA ASN A 232 -1.03 13.40 -10.27
C ASN A 232 -1.17 14.16 -11.61
N ALA A 233 -0.24 13.94 -12.54
CA ALA A 233 -0.32 14.53 -13.89
C ALA A 233 -1.52 13.99 -14.70
N ILE A 234 -1.86 12.70 -14.56
CA ILE A 234 -3.05 12.10 -15.18
C ILE A 234 -4.32 12.75 -14.64
N MET A 235 -4.45 12.89 -13.31
CA MET A 235 -5.62 13.51 -12.67
C MET A 235 -5.77 14.98 -13.09
N ALA A 236 -4.67 15.72 -13.18
CA ALA A 236 -4.66 17.08 -13.71
C ALA A 236 -5.11 17.13 -15.18
N ALA A 237 -4.64 16.20 -16.03
CA ALA A 237 -5.01 16.14 -17.44
C ALA A 237 -6.48 15.73 -17.65
N ALA A 238 -7.03 14.88 -16.78
CA ALA A 238 -8.36 14.29 -16.95
C ALA A 238 -9.49 15.34 -17.06
N ARG A 239 -9.37 16.47 -16.36
CA ARG A 239 -10.36 17.57 -16.41
C ARG A 239 -9.82 18.85 -17.07
N THR A 240 -8.64 18.82 -17.66
CA THR A 240 -8.15 19.94 -18.47
C THR A 240 -8.58 19.75 -19.92
N PRO A 241 -9.48 20.59 -20.48
CA PRO A 241 -9.93 20.46 -21.88
C PRO A 241 -8.77 20.40 -22.87
N GLY A 242 -8.96 19.66 -23.98
CA GLY A 242 -7.95 19.42 -25.00
C GLY A 242 -7.14 18.16 -24.77
N VAL A 243 -6.03 18.03 -25.49
CA VAL A 243 -5.20 16.83 -25.50
C VAL A 243 -3.89 17.06 -24.77
N THR A 244 -3.63 16.23 -23.77
CA THR A 244 -2.35 16.22 -23.03
C THR A 244 -1.58 14.94 -23.34
N THR A 245 -0.34 15.08 -23.82
CA THR A 245 0.59 13.96 -23.98
C THR A 245 1.59 13.98 -22.83
N LEU A 246 1.55 12.97 -21.97
CA LEU A 246 2.54 12.76 -20.91
C LEU A 246 3.65 11.85 -21.45
N ARG A 247 4.91 12.29 -21.36
CA ARG A 247 6.09 11.51 -21.74
C ARG A 247 6.92 11.16 -20.52
N ASN A 248 7.62 10.03 -20.59
CA ASN A 248 8.35 9.44 -19.46
C ASN A 248 7.42 9.09 -18.28
N ALA A 249 6.17 8.74 -18.59
CA ALA A 249 5.19 8.31 -17.62
C ALA A 249 5.53 6.91 -17.05
N SER A 250 5.13 6.64 -15.83
CA SER A 250 5.15 5.29 -15.29
C SER A 250 4.03 4.44 -15.90
N GLY A 251 4.37 3.20 -16.28
CA GLY A 251 3.39 2.19 -16.71
C GLY A 251 3.02 1.19 -15.63
N ASN A 252 3.32 1.46 -14.36
CA ASN A 252 3.14 0.53 -13.25
C ASN A 252 1.65 0.25 -12.95
N TYR A 253 1.35 -0.82 -12.22
CA TYR A 253 0.00 -1.33 -11.97
C TYR A 253 -0.97 -0.28 -11.42
N MET A 254 -0.55 0.53 -10.44
CA MET A 254 -1.42 1.55 -9.83
C MET A 254 -1.77 2.67 -10.81
N VAL A 255 -0.83 3.03 -11.70
CA VAL A 255 -1.06 4.03 -12.75
C VAL A 255 -2.03 3.51 -13.81
N GLN A 256 -1.88 2.23 -14.19
CA GLN A 256 -2.82 1.60 -15.13
C GLN A 256 -4.22 1.53 -14.53
N ASP A 257 -4.34 1.14 -13.27
CA ASP A 257 -5.63 1.01 -12.57
C ASP A 257 -6.33 2.37 -12.44
N LEU A 258 -5.58 3.44 -12.13
CA LEU A 258 -6.10 4.81 -12.18
C LEU A 258 -6.61 5.19 -13.58
N CYS A 259 -5.88 4.83 -14.64
CA CYS A 259 -6.31 5.09 -16.01
C CYS A 259 -7.61 4.36 -16.34
N PHE A 260 -7.74 3.09 -15.95
CA PHE A 260 -8.96 2.30 -16.16
C PHE A 260 -10.15 2.90 -15.41
N TYR A 261 -9.96 3.30 -14.16
CA TYR A 261 -10.99 4.02 -13.39
C TYR A 261 -11.44 5.31 -14.08
N LEU A 262 -10.51 6.12 -14.59
CA LEU A 262 -10.84 7.36 -15.29
C LEU A 262 -11.53 7.11 -16.64
N GLN A 263 -11.23 6.00 -17.32
CA GLN A 263 -11.93 5.58 -18.53
C GLN A 263 -13.40 5.23 -18.22
N GLU A 264 -13.68 4.56 -17.10
CA GLU A 264 -15.07 4.33 -16.64
C GLU A 264 -15.81 5.65 -16.34
N LEU A 265 -15.08 6.70 -15.98
CA LEU A 265 -15.61 8.06 -15.83
C LEU A 265 -15.77 8.83 -17.14
N GLY A 266 -15.41 8.24 -18.29
CA GLY A 266 -15.56 8.81 -19.62
C GLY A 266 -14.35 9.60 -20.13
N VAL A 267 -13.22 9.57 -19.44
CA VAL A 267 -11.97 10.18 -19.91
C VAL A 267 -11.31 9.26 -20.95
N GLN A 268 -10.90 9.82 -22.09
CA GLN A 268 -10.18 9.05 -23.11
C GLN A 268 -8.69 9.04 -22.80
N ILE A 269 -8.12 7.85 -22.62
CA ILE A 269 -6.70 7.65 -22.31
C ILE A 269 -6.14 6.56 -23.22
N GLU A 270 -5.09 6.91 -23.97
CA GLU A 270 -4.35 5.99 -24.85
C GLU A 270 -2.92 5.79 -24.32
N GLY A 271 -2.33 4.63 -24.64
CA GLY A 271 -0.96 4.30 -24.26
C GLY A 271 -0.81 3.78 -22.81
N ILE A 272 -1.89 3.32 -22.19
CA ILE A 272 -1.86 2.75 -20.83
C ILE A 272 -0.82 1.61 -20.77
N GLY A 273 -0.02 1.58 -19.70
CA GLY A 273 1.09 0.62 -19.53
C GLY A 273 2.36 0.97 -20.29
N THR A 274 2.38 2.08 -21.05
CA THR A 274 3.59 2.57 -21.76
C THR A 274 4.16 3.83 -21.11
N THR A 275 5.28 4.31 -21.63
CA THR A 275 5.94 5.54 -21.16
C THR A 275 5.37 6.81 -21.77
N THR A 276 4.35 6.70 -22.62
CA THR A 276 3.68 7.84 -23.24
C THR A 276 2.18 7.65 -23.18
N LEU A 277 1.51 8.53 -22.44
CA LEU A 277 0.06 8.58 -22.34
C LEU A 277 -0.49 9.77 -23.11
N THR A 278 -1.57 9.55 -23.84
CA THR A 278 -2.35 10.62 -24.49
C THR A 278 -3.71 10.69 -23.82
N ILE A 279 -4.02 11.81 -23.19
CA ILE A 279 -5.23 12.01 -22.39
C ILE A 279 -6.05 13.12 -23.05
N THR A 280 -7.29 12.83 -23.42
CA THR A 280 -8.27 13.82 -23.85
C THR A 280 -9.12 14.20 -22.65
N GLY A 281 -8.81 15.36 -22.08
CA GLY A 281 -9.49 15.86 -20.88
C GLY A 281 -10.91 16.32 -21.16
N VAL A 282 -11.77 16.22 -20.17
CA VAL A 282 -13.18 16.60 -20.20
C VAL A 282 -13.44 17.76 -19.25
N GLU A 283 -14.36 18.64 -19.58
CA GLU A 283 -14.66 19.83 -18.77
C GLU A 283 -15.29 19.44 -17.43
N ARG A 284 -16.16 18.44 -17.41
CA ARG A 284 -16.89 17.96 -16.22
C ARG A 284 -17.05 16.45 -16.25
N ILE A 285 -16.89 15.85 -15.11
CA ILE A 285 -17.18 14.44 -14.87
C ILE A 285 -18.35 14.34 -13.87
N GLU A 286 -19.42 13.66 -14.27
CA GLU A 286 -20.59 13.41 -13.42
C GLU A 286 -21.17 12.04 -13.79
N ALA A 287 -20.60 11.00 -13.21
CA ALA A 287 -20.93 9.60 -13.51
C ALA A 287 -21.36 8.86 -12.23
N ASP A 288 -22.31 7.93 -12.36
CA ASP A 288 -22.59 6.92 -11.34
C ASP A 288 -21.78 5.66 -11.74
N VAL A 289 -20.70 5.40 -11.00
CA VAL A 289 -19.72 4.37 -11.34
C VAL A 289 -19.47 3.43 -10.16
N GLU A 290 -19.34 2.15 -10.47
CA GLU A 290 -18.81 1.13 -9.58
C GLU A 290 -17.51 0.58 -10.18
N TYR A 291 -16.43 0.64 -9.44
CA TYR A 291 -15.12 0.21 -9.90
C TYR A 291 -14.46 -0.75 -8.92
N SER A 292 -13.91 -1.86 -9.43
CA SER A 292 -13.16 -2.83 -8.65
C SER A 292 -11.67 -2.55 -8.78
N ILE A 293 -11.00 -2.28 -7.65
CA ILE A 293 -9.55 -2.06 -7.62
C ILE A 293 -8.84 -3.38 -7.94
N SER A 294 -7.73 -3.31 -8.69
CA SER A 294 -6.92 -4.48 -9.04
C SER A 294 -6.17 -5.07 -7.83
N GLU A 295 -5.76 -6.31 -7.95
CA GLU A 295 -4.97 -7.04 -6.97
C GLU A 295 -3.57 -6.43 -6.80
N ASP A 296 -3.00 -6.57 -5.60
CA ASP A 296 -1.69 -6.01 -5.23
C ASP A 296 -0.54 -6.97 -5.58
N PRO A 297 0.31 -6.67 -6.59
CA PRO A 297 1.45 -7.52 -6.93
C PRO A 297 2.49 -7.60 -5.81
N ILE A 298 2.54 -6.59 -4.93
CA ILE A 298 3.47 -6.59 -3.80
C ILE A 298 2.99 -7.54 -2.71
N GLU A 299 1.68 -7.57 -2.44
CA GLU A 299 1.12 -8.57 -1.53
C GLU A 299 1.28 -9.98 -2.12
N ALA A 300 1.01 -10.16 -3.42
CA ALA A 300 1.23 -11.44 -4.10
C ALA A 300 2.66 -11.94 -3.86
N MET A 301 3.67 -11.11 -4.11
CA MET A 301 5.07 -11.47 -3.91
C MET A 301 5.41 -11.76 -2.45
N SER A 302 4.82 -11.05 -1.48
CA SER A 302 5.02 -11.32 -0.06
C SER A 302 4.47 -12.69 0.36
N LEU A 303 3.30 -13.07 -0.15
CA LEU A 303 2.66 -14.35 0.12
C LEU A 303 3.42 -15.50 -0.55
N LEU A 304 3.87 -15.33 -1.80
CA LEU A 304 4.75 -16.29 -2.48
C LEU A 304 6.04 -16.48 -1.69
N THR A 305 6.63 -15.40 -1.19
CA THR A 305 7.85 -15.46 -0.37
C THR A 305 7.60 -16.26 0.91
N ALA A 306 6.43 -16.15 1.54
CA ALA A 306 6.10 -16.98 2.71
C ALA A 306 6.18 -18.49 2.38
N GLY A 307 5.62 -18.93 1.26
CA GLY A 307 5.72 -20.31 0.79
C GLY A 307 7.17 -20.73 0.50
N ILE A 308 7.90 -19.87 -0.21
CA ILE A 308 9.31 -20.14 -0.62
C ILE A 308 10.19 -20.33 0.63
N VAL A 309 10.22 -19.37 1.56
CA VAL A 309 11.17 -19.39 2.68
C VAL A 309 10.82 -20.44 3.74
N THR A 310 9.55 -20.81 3.87
CA THR A 310 9.10 -21.91 4.74
C THR A 310 9.17 -23.27 4.04
N ARG A 311 9.57 -23.30 2.73
CA ARG A 311 9.58 -24.50 1.89
C ARG A 311 8.25 -25.25 1.92
N SER A 312 7.18 -24.52 1.74
CA SER A 312 5.79 -24.97 1.87
C SER A 312 5.07 -24.93 0.52
N GLU A 313 4.23 -25.92 0.25
CA GLU A 313 3.35 -25.89 -0.91
C GLU A 313 2.08 -25.12 -0.55
N ILE A 314 1.94 -23.91 -1.08
CA ILE A 314 0.78 -23.06 -0.95
C ILE A 314 0.37 -22.52 -2.31
N THR A 315 -0.90 -22.23 -2.50
CA THR A 315 -1.40 -21.56 -3.71
C THR A 315 -1.81 -20.13 -3.38
N VAL A 316 -1.12 -19.19 -3.99
CA VAL A 316 -1.48 -17.76 -3.93
C VAL A 316 -2.37 -17.47 -5.14
N ARG A 317 -3.64 -17.18 -4.89
CA ARG A 317 -4.64 -16.94 -5.92
C ARG A 317 -4.70 -15.47 -6.29
N ARG A 318 -5.13 -15.20 -7.52
CA ARG A 318 -5.36 -13.83 -8.03
C ARG A 318 -4.06 -13.01 -8.14
N CYS A 319 -2.95 -13.64 -8.53
CA CYS A 319 -1.69 -12.94 -8.76
C CYS A 319 -1.74 -12.14 -10.07
N PRO A 320 -1.49 -10.82 -10.07
CA PRO A 320 -1.48 -9.99 -11.27
C PRO A 320 -0.18 -10.22 -12.06
N ILE A 321 -0.23 -11.20 -12.99
CA ILE A 321 0.94 -11.79 -13.64
C ILE A 321 1.81 -10.78 -14.40
N GLU A 322 1.20 -9.81 -15.09
CA GLU A 322 1.94 -8.84 -15.90
C GLU A 322 2.85 -7.91 -15.08
N PHE A 323 2.67 -7.87 -13.76
CA PHE A 323 3.49 -7.09 -12.82
C PHE A 323 4.44 -7.97 -11.99
N LEU A 324 4.54 -9.26 -12.34
CA LEU A 324 5.37 -10.25 -11.63
C LEU A 324 6.28 -11.06 -12.58
N GLU A 325 6.24 -10.79 -13.89
CA GLU A 325 6.96 -11.55 -14.90
C GLU A 325 8.48 -11.57 -14.65
N VAL A 326 9.06 -10.42 -14.27
CA VAL A 326 10.51 -10.33 -13.99
C VAL A 326 10.84 -11.01 -12.66
N GLU A 327 10.01 -10.86 -11.65
CA GLU A 327 10.15 -11.56 -10.38
C GLU A 327 10.15 -13.07 -10.57
N PHE A 328 9.23 -13.58 -11.39
CA PHE A 328 9.16 -15.02 -11.71
C PHE A 328 10.35 -15.50 -12.52
N ALA A 329 10.86 -14.69 -13.46
CA ALA A 329 12.05 -15.02 -14.21
C ALA A 329 13.29 -15.12 -13.29
N VAL A 330 13.44 -14.22 -12.31
CA VAL A 330 14.52 -14.30 -11.32
C VAL A 330 14.35 -15.51 -10.41
N LEU A 331 13.13 -15.84 -9.99
CA LEU A 331 12.84 -17.01 -9.18
C LEU A 331 13.16 -18.32 -9.96
N ASP A 332 12.83 -18.37 -11.24
CA ASP A 332 13.15 -19.50 -12.12
C ASP A 332 14.67 -19.69 -12.26
N GLU A 333 15.42 -18.59 -12.49
CA GLU A 333 16.90 -18.62 -12.50
C GLU A 333 17.47 -19.13 -11.17
N MET A 334 16.81 -18.81 -10.05
CA MET A 334 17.20 -19.32 -8.73
C MET A 334 16.78 -20.78 -8.48
N GLY A 335 16.04 -21.40 -9.40
CA GLY A 335 15.57 -22.78 -9.30
C GLY A 335 14.26 -22.96 -8.52
N GLN A 336 13.49 -21.89 -8.34
CA GLN A 336 12.15 -21.97 -7.71
C GLN A 336 11.13 -22.48 -8.72
N GLU A 337 10.58 -23.66 -8.49
CA GLU A 337 9.43 -24.14 -9.26
C GLU A 337 8.14 -23.43 -8.83
N LEU A 338 7.45 -22.84 -9.82
CA LEU A 338 6.13 -22.25 -9.69
C LEU A 338 5.18 -22.91 -10.70
N ARG A 339 3.99 -23.31 -10.26
CA ARG A 339 2.93 -23.81 -11.15
C ARG A 339 1.85 -22.76 -11.27
N LEU A 340 1.59 -22.33 -12.49
CA LEU A 340 0.62 -21.31 -12.83
C LEU A 340 -0.61 -21.93 -13.46
N THR A 341 -1.78 -21.39 -13.17
CA THR A 341 -3.03 -21.71 -13.88
C THR A 341 -3.10 -21.02 -15.25
N GLU A 342 -4.14 -21.29 -16.02
CA GLU A 342 -4.50 -20.42 -17.13
C GLU A 342 -4.82 -19.02 -16.65
N GLU A 343 -4.58 -18.01 -17.51
CA GLU A 343 -4.88 -16.62 -17.23
C GLU A 343 -6.39 -16.35 -17.18
N TYR A 344 -6.80 -15.50 -16.25
CA TYR A 344 -8.16 -14.98 -16.18
C TYR A 344 -8.16 -13.49 -15.85
N ARG A 345 -9.32 -12.83 -15.88
CA ARG A 345 -9.42 -11.39 -15.64
C ARG A 345 -9.82 -11.08 -14.20
N SER A 346 -9.24 -10.00 -13.67
CA SER A 346 -9.67 -9.36 -12.44
C SER A 346 -11.09 -8.79 -12.58
N HIS A 347 -11.70 -8.43 -11.46
CA HIS A 347 -13.03 -7.81 -11.45
C HIS A 347 -13.08 -6.46 -12.17
N ASN A 348 -11.96 -5.76 -12.34
CA ASN A 348 -11.89 -4.56 -13.19
C ASN A 348 -11.94 -4.87 -14.71
N GLY A 349 -11.94 -6.15 -15.10
CA GLY A 349 -11.98 -6.59 -16.49
C GLY A 349 -10.69 -6.38 -17.30
N GLN A 350 -9.67 -5.74 -16.72
CA GLN A 350 -8.46 -5.33 -17.41
C GLN A 350 -7.22 -6.13 -16.95
N THR A 351 -7.00 -6.23 -15.66
CA THR A 351 -5.80 -6.88 -15.09
C THR A 351 -5.83 -8.39 -15.31
N ARG A 352 -4.71 -8.96 -15.81
CA ARG A 352 -4.54 -10.40 -16.04
C ARG A 352 -4.08 -11.08 -14.76
N LEU A 353 -4.77 -12.13 -14.36
CA LEU A 353 -4.51 -12.89 -13.14
C LEU A 353 -4.17 -14.33 -13.45
N VAL A 354 -3.36 -14.92 -12.56
CA VAL A 354 -3.13 -16.37 -12.46
C VAL A 354 -3.16 -16.78 -10.99
N ASP A 355 -3.44 -18.04 -10.72
CA ASP A 355 -3.15 -18.64 -9.43
C ASP A 355 -1.78 -19.30 -9.49
N VAL A 356 -0.96 -19.08 -8.47
CA VAL A 356 0.43 -19.54 -8.44
C VAL A 356 0.64 -20.48 -7.26
N THR A 357 0.99 -21.73 -7.55
CA THR A 357 1.38 -22.69 -6.53
C THR A 357 2.90 -22.69 -6.38
N VAL A 358 3.37 -22.40 -5.17
CA VAL A 358 4.79 -22.50 -4.80
C VAL A 358 5.10 -23.96 -4.54
N VAL A 359 6.10 -24.51 -5.24
CA VAL A 359 6.61 -25.87 -5.01
C VAL A 359 7.88 -25.79 -4.16
N PRO A 360 7.99 -26.54 -3.06
CA PRO A 360 9.22 -26.57 -2.27
C PRO A 360 10.45 -26.91 -3.12
N SER A 361 11.39 -25.97 -3.24
CA SER A 361 12.53 -26.07 -4.13
C SER A 361 13.86 -25.80 -3.41
N ASP A 362 14.97 -26.30 -3.96
CA ASP A 362 16.32 -26.02 -3.48
C ASP A 362 16.90 -24.85 -4.27
N LEU A 363 16.93 -23.67 -3.64
CA LEU A 363 17.32 -22.44 -4.29
C LEU A 363 18.83 -22.27 -4.36
N VAL A 364 19.29 -21.68 -5.46
CA VAL A 364 20.66 -21.21 -5.66
C VAL A 364 20.68 -19.70 -5.85
N ALA A 365 21.81 -19.07 -5.52
CA ALA A 365 21.98 -17.64 -5.73
C ALA A 365 21.91 -17.32 -7.24
N PRO A 366 21.30 -16.18 -7.65
CA PRO A 366 21.27 -15.76 -9.03
C PRO A 366 22.69 -15.43 -9.53
N LEU A 367 22.89 -15.50 -10.86
CA LEU A 367 24.20 -15.27 -11.49
C LEU A 367 24.66 -13.81 -11.43
N ASP A 368 23.73 -12.86 -11.40
CA ASP A 368 24.02 -11.43 -11.32
C ASP A 368 23.27 -10.81 -10.12
N LYS A 369 23.50 -9.52 -9.87
CA LYS A 369 22.78 -8.76 -8.87
C LYS A 369 21.29 -8.65 -9.19
N ILE A 370 20.47 -8.65 -8.16
CA ILE A 370 19.05 -8.30 -8.25
C ILE A 370 18.89 -6.81 -7.98
N HIS A 371 18.24 -6.10 -8.89
CA HIS A 371 18.01 -4.67 -8.78
C HIS A 371 16.63 -4.27 -9.37
N PRO A 372 16.01 -3.20 -8.90
CA PRO A 372 14.72 -2.77 -9.44
C PRO A 372 14.90 -2.00 -10.73
N MET A 373 13.87 -2.01 -11.55
CA MET A 373 13.73 -1.17 -12.73
C MET A 373 12.30 -0.66 -12.81
N PRO A 374 12.06 0.53 -13.39
CA PRO A 374 10.69 0.95 -13.69
C PRO A 374 9.96 -0.10 -14.54
N PHE A 375 8.64 -0.24 -14.34
CA PHE A 375 7.83 -1.16 -15.11
C PHE A 375 8.17 -1.11 -16.63
N PRO A 376 8.30 -2.26 -17.31
CA PRO A 376 8.01 -3.63 -16.88
C PRO A 376 9.15 -4.37 -16.15
N GLY A 377 10.14 -3.69 -15.61
CA GLY A 377 11.21 -4.30 -14.82
C GLY A 377 10.76 -4.70 -13.42
N LEU A 378 11.70 -5.31 -12.65
CA LEU A 378 11.46 -5.75 -11.28
C LEU A 378 10.96 -4.58 -10.39
N ASN A 379 9.81 -4.79 -9.75
CA ASN A 379 9.20 -3.75 -8.93
C ASN A 379 10.06 -3.42 -7.71
N ILE A 380 10.27 -2.14 -7.47
CA ILE A 380 11.09 -1.64 -6.36
C ILE A 380 10.59 -2.11 -4.99
N ASP A 381 9.28 -2.28 -4.81
CA ASP A 381 8.69 -2.75 -3.56
C ASP A 381 8.74 -4.28 -3.41
N ASN A 382 8.97 -5.03 -4.48
CA ASN A 382 9.23 -6.47 -4.44
C ASN A 382 10.70 -6.80 -4.13
N LEU A 383 11.63 -5.88 -4.42
CA LEU A 383 13.06 -6.10 -4.18
C LEU A 383 13.39 -6.56 -2.75
N PRO A 384 12.81 -6.02 -1.66
CA PRO A 384 13.11 -6.46 -0.29
C PRO A 384 12.85 -7.95 -0.04
N PHE A 385 11.85 -8.54 -0.69
CA PHE A 385 11.51 -9.95 -0.51
C PHE A 385 12.64 -10.87 -1.04
N PHE A 386 13.33 -10.45 -2.08
CA PHE A 386 14.49 -11.17 -2.57
C PHE A 386 15.64 -11.21 -1.55
N ALA A 387 15.72 -10.28 -0.59
CA ALA A 387 16.72 -10.38 0.48
C ALA A 387 16.47 -11.60 1.37
N VAL A 388 15.21 -11.92 1.69
CA VAL A 388 14.86 -13.12 2.46
C VAL A 388 15.03 -14.39 1.63
N ILE A 389 14.62 -14.36 0.36
CA ILE A 389 14.75 -15.49 -0.58
C ILE A 389 16.22 -15.82 -0.81
N CYS A 390 17.06 -14.83 -1.10
CA CYS A 390 18.52 -15.01 -1.29
C CYS A 390 19.20 -15.53 -0.01
N ALA A 391 18.75 -15.08 1.16
CA ALA A 391 19.26 -15.61 2.42
C ALA A 391 18.88 -17.09 2.65
N THR A 392 17.87 -17.60 1.94
CA THR A 392 17.46 -19.01 1.97
C THR A 392 18.19 -19.85 0.89
N ALA A 393 18.66 -19.20 -0.17
CA ALA A 393 19.35 -19.83 -1.31
C ALA A 393 20.81 -20.21 -0.98
N THR A 394 21.35 -21.22 -1.69
CA THR A 394 22.76 -21.58 -1.58
C THR A 394 23.61 -20.68 -2.46
N GLY A 395 24.61 -20.00 -1.86
CA GLY A 395 25.56 -19.17 -2.59
C GLY A 395 25.59 -17.72 -2.10
N GLN A 396 26.07 -16.82 -2.97
CA GLN A 396 26.24 -15.41 -2.69
C GLN A 396 25.38 -14.60 -3.66
N SER A 397 24.57 -13.71 -3.13
CA SER A 397 23.67 -12.83 -3.89
C SER A 397 23.95 -11.37 -3.56
N VAL A 398 23.81 -10.50 -4.54
CA VAL A 398 23.88 -9.05 -4.35
C VAL A 398 22.51 -8.44 -4.62
N ILE A 399 21.95 -7.74 -3.63
CA ILE A 399 20.77 -6.89 -3.78
C ILE A 399 21.26 -5.45 -3.95
N TYR A 400 20.81 -4.78 -5.00
CA TYR A 400 21.15 -3.39 -5.28
C TYR A 400 19.93 -2.52 -5.37
N ASP A 401 19.66 -1.75 -4.29
CA ASP A 401 18.58 -0.78 -4.21
C ASP A 401 19.08 0.63 -4.52
N TRP A 402 19.03 1.01 -5.78
CA TRP A 402 19.49 2.33 -6.22
C TRP A 402 18.44 3.45 -6.08
N VAL A 403 17.20 3.10 -5.66
CA VAL A 403 16.07 4.05 -5.57
C VAL A 403 15.94 4.65 -4.18
N TYR A 404 16.12 3.83 -3.13
CA TYR A 404 15.96 4.26 -1.74
C TYR A 404 17.28 4.28 -0.98
N ASP A 405 17.67 5.44 -0.46
CA ASP A 405 18.98 5.67 0.15
C ASP A 405 19.25 4.80 1.40
N ASN A 406 18.23 4.49 2.19
CA ASN A 406 18.42 3.85 3.51
C ASN A 406 17.71 2.51 3.68
N ARG A 407 17.02 1.98 2.65
CA ARG A 407 16.25 0.74 2.81
C ARG A 407 17.13 -0.49 3.05
N SER A 408 18.31 -0.52 2.44
CA SER A 408 19.29 -1.59 2.63
C SER A 408 19.73 -1.73 4.09
N ILE A 409 19.83 -0.62 4.84
CA ILE A 409 20.18 -0.62 6.26
C ILE A 409 19.11 -1.36 7.08
N HIS A 410 17.82 -1.15 6.77
CA HIS A 410 16.73 -1.84 7.44
C HIS A 410 16.71 -3.34 7.13
N LEU A 411 17.03 -3.74 5.89
CA LEU A 411 17.11 -5.16 5.50
C LEU A 411 18.25 -5.90 6.20
N LYS A 412 19.32 -5.21 6.59
CA LYS A 412 20.41 -5.81 7.38
C LYS A 412 19.92 -6.39 8.72
N LYS A 413 18.78 -5.92 9.25
CA LYS A 413 18.17 -6.50 10.46
C LYS A 413 17.84 -8.00 10.36
N LEU A 414 17.72 -8.55 9.16
CA LEU A 414 17.62 -10.00 8.97
C LEU A 414 18.82 -10.76 9.58
N SER A 415 19.97 -10.10 9.76
CA SER A 415 21.13 -10.68 10.44
C SER A 415 20.85 -11.00 11.91
N GLU A 416 19.92 -10.32 12.56
CA GLU A 416 19.50 -10.61 13.93
C GLU A 416 18.80 -11.97 14.04
N LEU A 417 18.14 -12.44 12.96
CA LEU A 417 17.57 -13.80 12.84
C LEU A 417 18.57 -14.84 12.31
N GLY A 418 19.83 -14.45 12.09
CA GLY A 418 20.93 -15.35 11.73
C GLY A 418 21.39 -15.27 10.28
N ALA A 419 20.83 -14.37 9.45
CA ALA A 419 21.29 -14.22 8.08
C ALA A 419 22.70 -13.61 8.00
N ASN A 420 23.52 -14.13 7.09
CA ASN A 420 24.82 -13.55 6.79
C ASN A 420 24.68 -12.45 5.73
N ILE A 421 24.46 -11.23 6.20
CA ILE A 421 24.27 -10.06 5.34
C ILE A 421 25.33 -9.00 5.65
N GLN A 422 26.01 -8.56 4.61
CA GLN A 422 27.02 -7.51 4.67
C GLN A 422 26.53 -6.28 3.88
N LEU A 423 26.52 -5.13 4.52
CA LEU A 423 26.26 -3.86 3.87
C LEU A 423 27.54 -3.45 3.11
N MET A 424 27.49 -3.47 1.78
CA MET A 424 28.62 -3.04 0.95
C MET A 424 28.71 -1.51 0.87
N ASP A 425 27.55 -0.85 0.77
CA ASP A 425 27.32 0.59 0.85
C ASP A 425 25.86 0.89 1.19
N ALA A 426 25.42 2.14 1.09
CA ALA A 426 24.04 2.54 1.39
C ALA A 426 22.97 1.82 0.53
N HIS A 427 23.36 1.31 -0.63
CA HIS A 427 22.45 0.76 -1.65
C HIS A 427 22.61 -0.73 -1.90
N ARG A 428 23.75 -1.35 -1.50
CA ARG A 428 24.07 -2.73 -1.86
C ARG A 428 24.28 -3.62 -0.64
N LEU A 429 23.60 -4.76 -0.68
CA LEU A 429 23.74 -5.85 0.28
C LEU A 429 24.37 -7.06 -0.38
N LEU A 430 25.40 -7.63 0.24
CA LEU A 430 25.88 -8.98 -0.04
C LEU A 430 25.20 -9.94 0.94
N ILE A 431 24.56 -10.97 0.42
CA ILE A 431 23.82 -11.97 1.19
C ILE A 431 24.45 -13.33 0.90
N ILE A 432 24.83 -14.05 1.94
CA ILE A 432 25.45 -15.37 1.85
C ILE A 432 24.53 -16.39 2.53
N GLY A 433 23.92 -17.27 1.75
CA GLY A 433 23.02 -18.32 2.23
C GLY A 433 23.59 -19.73 2.01
N PRO A 434 22.89 -20.78 2.47
CA PRO A 434 21.60 -20.71 3.15
C PRO A 434 21.68 -20.37 4.64
N THR A 435 20.72 -19.60 5.11
CA THR A 435 20.60 -19.18 6.51
C THR A 435 19.96 -20.26 7.37
N LYS A 436 20.50 -20.47 8.55
CA LYS A 436 19.84 -21.21 9.63
C LYS A 436 19.08 -20.22 10.51
N TRP A 437 17.87 -19.90 10.12
CA TRP A 437 17.03 -18.94 10.82
C TRP A 437 16.76 -19.35 12.26
N ARG A 438 16.82 -18.38 13.20
CA ARG A 438 16.58 -18.58 14.63
C ARG A 438 15.71 -17.49 15.19
N GLY A 439 14.69 -17.88 15.93
CA GLY A 439 13.79 -16.97 16.64
C GLY A 439 14.53 -16.14 17.68
N ARG A 440 14.20 -14.86 17.78
CA ARG A 440 14.73 -13.90 18.75
C ARG A 440 13.74 -12.77 18.99
N ARG A 441 13.97 -11.99 20.06
CA ARG A 441 13.31 -10.69 20.23
C ARG A 441 14.01 -9.67 19.34
N ILE A 442 13.21 -8.98 18.47
CA ILE A 442 13.68 -8.01 17.49
C ILE A 442 12.72 -6.82 17.43
N GLU A 443 13.26 -5.61 17.39
CA GLU A 443 12.49 -4.40 17.08
C GLU A 443 12.24 -4.30 15.57
N SER A 444 10.98 -4.09 15.20
CA SER A 444 10.60 -3.85 13.79
C SER A 444 11.23 -2.56 13.27
N PRO A 445 11.75 -2.53 12.03
CA PRO A 445 12.16 -1.27 11.42
C PRO A 445 10.93 -0.40 11.08
N PRO A 446 11.08 0.93 11.02
CA PRO A 446 9.97 1.85 10.71
C PRO A 446 9.52 1.80 9.24
N ALA A 447 10.10 0.91 8.45
CA ALA A 447 9.82 0.72 7.02
C ALA A 447 8.99 -0.53 6.77
N LEU A 448 7.87 -0.39 6.06
CA LEU A 448 6.86 -1.45 5.86
C LEU A 448 7.45 -2.74 5.27
N ARG A 449 8.16 -2.66 4.14
CA ARG A 449 8.65 -3.86 3.44
C ARG A 449 9.75 -4.60 4.22
N PRO A 450 10.75 -3.93 4.80
CA PRO A 450 11.71 -4.58 5.72
C PRO A 450 11.05 -5.23 6.94
N ALA A 451 10.00 -4.63 7.51
CA ALA A 451 9.26 -5.22 8.63
C ALA A 451 8.57 -6.53 8.22
N VAL A 452 7.93 -6.55 7.04
CA VAL A 452 7.33 -7.79 6.49
C VAL A 452 8.41 -8.83 6.18
N CYS A 453 9.59 -8.43 5.71
CA CYS A 453 10.70 -9.36 5.50
C CYS A 453 11.14 -10.05 6.80
N LEU A 454 11.16 -9.33 7.93
CA LEU A 454 11.43 -9.94 9.25
C LEU A 454 10.34 -10.92 9.67
N LEU A 455 9.06 -10.58 9.45
CA LEU A 455 7.94 -11.50 9.69
C LEU A 455 8.11 -12.80 8.87
N LEU A 456 8.40 -12.68 7.56
CA LEU A 456 8.57 -13.83 6.67
C LEU A 456 9.76 -14.70 7.08
N ALA A 457 10.90 -14.10 7.46
CA ALA A 457 12.06 -14.82 7.97
C ALA A 457 11.75 -15.52 9.31
N ALA A 458 10.95 -14.87 10.18
CA ALA A 458 10.52 -15.46 11.45
C ALA A 458 9.64 -16.69 11.26
N LEU A 459 8.80 -16.76 10.21
CA LEU A 459 8.03 -17.97 9.89
C LEU A 459 8.92 -19.18 9.60
N ALA A 460 10.10 -18.96 9.02
CA ALA A 460 11.08 -20.01 8.71
C ALA A 460 12.03 -20.30 9.88
N ALA A 461 12.03 -19.49 10.92
CA ALA A 461 12.98 -19.59 12.02
C ALA A 461 12.69 -20.78 12.95
N ARG A 462 13.74 -21.29 13.61
CA ARG A 462 13.55 -22.26 14.71
C ARG A 462 13.32 -21.53 16.01
N GLY A 463 12.28 -21.91 16.72
CA GLY A 463 11.87 -21.30 17.99
C GLY A 463 10.96 -20.09 17.79
N THR A 464 10.75 -19.33 18.84
CA THR A 464 9.83 -18.19 18.86
C THR A 464 10.55 -16.89 18.54
N THR A 465 9.96 -16.08 17.68
CA THR A 465 10.38 -14.69 17.41
C THR A 465 9.37 -13.74 18.03
N MET A 466 9.87 -12.82 18.87
CA MET A 466 9.11 -11.68 19.38
C MET A 466 9.44 -10.47 18.48
N LEU A 467 8.57 -10.16 17.54
CA LEU A 467 8.73 -9.00 16.66
C LEU A 467 7.99 -7.81 17.27
N MET A 468 8.76 -6.85 17.78
CA MET A 468 8.26 -5.71 18.54
C MET A 468 7.94 -4.53 17.63
N ASP A 469 6.95 -3.72 18.01
CA ASP A 469 6.52 -2.52 17.30
C ASP A 469 6.20 -2.76 15.81
N VAL A 470 5.27 -3.67 15.56
CA VAL A 470 4.87 -4.07 14.20
C VAL A 470 3.78 -3.18 13.60
N TYR A 471 3.46 -2.06 14.22
CA TYR A 471 2.43 -1.13 13.75
C TYR A 471 2.57 -0.78 12.26
N VAL A 472 3.81 -0.66 11.78
CA VAL A 472 4.09 -0.35 10.38
C VAL A 472 3.49 -1.38 9.40
N ILE A 473 3.33 -2.66 9.80
CA ILE A 473 2.76 -3.72 8.96
C ILE A 473 1.27 -3.46 8.73
N ASN A 474 0.54 -3.01 9.76
CA ASN A 474 -0.89 -2.72 9.67
C ASN A 474 -1.23 -1.52 8.76
N ARG A 475 -0.22 -0.70 8.45
CA ARG A 475 -0.39 0.41 7.50
C ARG A 475 -0.62 -0.05 6.06
N GLY A 476 -0.16 -1.23 5.71
CA GLY A 476 -0.15 -1.67 4.31
C GLY A 476 -0.68 -3.08 4.06
N TYR A 477 -1.00 -3.84 5.11
CA TYR A 477 -1.52 -5.20 5.00
C TYR A 477 -2.75 -5.38 5.89
N GLU A 478 -3.84 -5.86 5.30
CA GLU A 478 -5.07 -6.17 6.01
C GLU A 478 -4.97 -7.56 6.63
N ASP A 479 -5.07 -7.63 7.96
CA ASP A 479 -5.14 -8.89 8.74
C ASP A 479 -4.08 -9.95 8.35
N LEU A 480 -2.86 -9.51 8.00
CA LEU A 480 -1.81 -10.42 7.50
C LEU A 480 -1.52 -11.60 8.44
N PRO A 481 -1.37 -11.42 9.78
CA PRO A 481 -1.15 -12.55 10.70
C PRO A 481 -2.29 -13.56 10.67
N GLN A 482 -3.53 -13.11 10.72
CA GLN A 482 -4.72 -13.98 10.73
C GLN A 482 -4.84 -14.76 9.42
N ARG A 483 -4.49 -14.12 8.29
CA ARG A 483 -4.51 -14.74 6.97
C ARG A 483 -3.41 -15.80 6.82
N LEU A 484 -2.20 -15.52 7.32
CA LEU A 484 -1.11 -16.49 7.35
C LEU A 484 -1.42 -17.65 8.32
N ASN A 485 -2.08 -17.38 9.45
CA ASN A 485 -2.53 -18.42 10.39
C ASN A 485 -3.53 -19.40 9.75
N LYS A 486 -4.37 -18.95 8.80
CA LYS A 486 -5.24 -19.84 8.02
C LYS A 486 -4.46 -20.82 7.15
N LEU A 487 -3.22 -20.49 6.77
CA LEU A 487 -2.31 -21.38 6.06
C LEU A 487 -1.51 -22.30 7.00
N GLY A 488 -1.68 -22.16 8.32
CA GLY A 488 -0.98 -22.95 9.33
C GLY A 488 0.21 -22.26 9.99
N ALA A 489 0.42 -20.96 9.74
CA ALA A 489 1.34 -20.18 10.55
C ALA A 489 0.83 -20.07 11.99
N LYS A 490 1.72 -19.73 12.92
CA LYS A 490 1.40 -19.52 14.32
C LYS A 490 1.91 -18.13 14.72
N ILE A 491 1.03 -17.16 14.59
CA ILE A 491 1.32 -15.74 14.87
C ILE A 491 0.28 -15.24 15.84
N ASP A 492 0.69 -14.86 17.03
CA ASP A 492 -0.14 -14.21 18.03
C ASP A 492 0.17 -12.72 18.08
N THR A 493 -0.87 -11.90 18.21
CA THR A 493 -0.74 -10.45 18.34
C THR A 493 -0.98 -10.06 19.79
N PHE A 494 -0.05 -9.30 20.37
CA PHE A 494 -0.17 -8.81 21.74
C PHE A 494 0.24 -7.33 21.84
N TRP A 495 -0.13 -6.69 22.96
CA TRP A 495 0.16 -5.28 23.23
C TRP A 495 1.00 -5.17 24.51
N GLY A 496 1.92 -4.21 24.51
CA GLY A 496 2.80 -3.96 25.64
C GLY A 496 4.04 -4.87 25.66
N GLU A 497 4.74 -4.87 26.80
CA GLU A 497 5.86 -5.78 27.01
C GLU A 497 5.35 -7.23 27.15
N PRO A 498 6.10 -8.23 26.65
CA PRO A 498 5.77 -9.64 26.90
C PRO A 498 5.70 -9.89 28.40
N ALA A 499 4.76 -10.76 28.80
CA ALA A 499 4.77 -11.24 30.18
C ALA A 499 6.14 -11.88 30.46
N GLU A 500 6.80 -11.48 31.56
CA GLU A 500 8.00 -12.18 32.02
C GLU A 500 7.58 -13.62 32.37
N GLU A 501 8.14 -14.60 31.66
CA GLU A 501 8.01 -16.00 32.07
C GLU A 501 8.80 -16.20 33.35
N ASP A 502 8.11 -16.49 34.48
CA ASP A 502 8.69 -16.90 35.76
C ASP A 502 9.40 -18.27 35.67
#